data_8dc28d7ee821cec4bd1b065821f188ed
#
_entry.id   8dc28d7ee821cec4bd1b065821f188ed
#
_cell.length_a   1.000
_cell.length_b   1.000
_cell.length_c   1.000
_cell.angle_alpha   90.00
_cell.angle_beta   90.00
_cell.angle_gamma   90.00
#
_symmetry.space_group_name_H-M   'P 1'
#
loop_
_entity.id
_entity.type
_entity.pdbx_description
1 polymer ?
#
loop_
_entity_poly.entity_id
_entity_poly.type
_entity_poly.pdbx_seq_one_letter_code
_entity_poly.pdbx_strand_id
1 'polypeptide(L)'
;MSAETRLHVDTVRTWRGRFAGGGLPALADRKRSGRPARFTPVQVAEAKALACQLPAETGIPLSRWSCPELAAELTARGITDSISASTVRRWSRKDALKPWQYRSWIFIRDPDFHARAQRVLDLYARTFEGVPLGENEYVLSSDEKTSIQARCRCHPTLAPGQTRAMRVNHEYGRGGALAYLVAYDVHRAEIHSRCEPTTGIVPFMALVEPVMMQEPYAGAKRVFWIVDNGSSHRGRRSIDRMAARFPNAVLVHTPVHASWLNQIEIFFSIVQRKVVSPNDFTDLAEVRERLRGFEDHYNATAQPFQWRFTTSDLDNLLARLDRHTPADRQGESSVTPAAAER
;
A
#
# COMPACT_ATOMS: atom_id res chain seq x y z
N MET A 1 44.30 42.44 19.37
CA MET A 1 43.27 41.96 18.45
C MET A 1 43.65 40.71 17.67
N SER A 2 44.77 40.65 16.86
CA SER A 2 45.13 39.39 16.17
C SER A 2 45.52 38.28 17.14
N ALA A 3 46.28 38.60 18.22
CA ALA A 3 46.64 37.65 19.24
C ALA A 3 45.43 37.14 20.05
N GLU A 4 44.45 38.00 20.33
CA GLU A 4 43.23 37.65 21.07
C GLU A 4 42.27 36.79 20.26
N THR A 5 42.16 37.03 18.95
CA THR A 5 41.27 36.29 18.06
C THR A 5 41.89 35.01 17.50
N ARG A 6 43.23 34.80 17.68
CA ARG A 6 44.01 33.72 17.04
C ARG A 6 43.86 33.64 15.52
N LEU A 7 43.48 34.74 14.86
CA LEU A 7 43.35 34.84 13.42
C LEU A 7 44.57 35.49 12.80
N HIS A 8 44.86 35.14 11.53
CA HIS A 8 45.93 35.80 10.79
C HIS A 8 45.69 37.31 10.69
N VAL A 9 46.75 38.12 10.76
CA VAL A 9 46.67 39.60 10.74
C VAL A 9 45.84 40.12 9.56
N ASP A 10 46.01 39.59 8.36
CA ASP A 10 45.27 40.01 7.17
C ASP A 10 43.80 39.65 7.24
N THR A 11 43.46 38.56 7.88
CA THR A 11 42.04 38.21 8.14
C THR A 11 41.42 39.26 9.06
N VAL A 12 42.10 39.65 10.15
CA VAL A 12 41.59 40.67 11.05
C VAL A 12 41.45 42.01 10.34
N ARG A 13 42.46 42.42 9.53
CA ARG A 13 42.40 43.63 8.74
C ARG A 13 41.23 43.66 7.74
N THR A 14 41.01 42.56 7.05
CA THR A 14 39.91 42.42 6.11
C THR A 14 38.54 42.56 6.79
N TRP A 15 38.32 41.91 7.89
CA TRP A 15 37.06 42.00 8.64
C TRP A 15 36.84 43.37 9.25
N ARG A 16 37.91 44.03 9.76
CA ARG A 16 37.83 45.41 10.24
C ARG A 16 37.46 46.36 9.11
N GLY A 17 38.08 46.23 7.93
CA GLY A 17 37.78 47.05 6.78
C GLY A 17 36.31 46.87 6.31
N ARG A 18 35.83 45.65 6.32
CA ARG A 18 34.39 45.37 6.01
C ARG A 18 33.47 46.03 7.02
N PHE A 19 33.77 45.87 8.31
CA PHE A 19 32.95 46.48 9.35
C PHE A 19 32.97 48.03 9.28
N ALA A 20 34.13 48.61 9.07
CA ALA A 20 34.24 50.07 8.95
C ALA A 20 33.49 50.63 7.74
N GLY A 21 33.42 49.90 6.61
CA GLY A 21 32.75 50.35 5.39
C GLY A 21 31.25 50.00 5.31
N GLY A 22 30.73 49.06 6.08
CA GLY A 22 29.34 48.60 5.92
C GLY A 22 28.66 48.06 7.19
N GLY A 23 29.29 48.27 8.34
CA GLY A 23 28.72 47.84 9.65
C GLY A 23 28.52 46.32 9.75
N LEU A 24 27.61 45.90 10.65
CA LEU A 24 27.28 44.48 10.89
C LEU A 24 26.85 43.71 9.61
N PRO A 25 26.04 44.27 8.70
CA PRO A 25 25.67 43.55 7.47
C PRO A 25 26.85 43.16 6.57
N ALA A 26 27.96 43.90 6.61
CA ALA A 26 29.17 43.65 5.81
C ALA A 26 30.00 42.47 6.36
N LEU A 27 29.69 42.00 7.59
CA LEU A 27 30.29 40.80 8.22
C LEU A 27 29.63 39.53 7.74
N ALA A 28 28.50 39.57 7.05
CA ALA A 28 27.89 38.39 6.45
C ALA A 28 28.82 37.78 5.38
N ASP A 29 28.81 36.43 5.31
CA ASP A 29 29.59 35.71 4.30
C ASP A 29 29.13 36.08 2.89
N ARG A 30 30.08 36.49 2.07
CA ARG A 30 29.82 36.79 0.66
C ARG A 30 29.72 35.49 -0.13
N LYS A 31 28.76 35.42 -1.05
CA LYS A 31 28.65 34.32 -1.99
C LYS A 31 29.98 34.15 -2.74
N ARG A 32 30.65 33.04 -2.55
CA ARG A 32 31.88 32.69 -3.25
C ARG A 32 31.54 32.24 -4.68
N SER A 33 32.36 32.60 -5.65
CA SER A 33 32.30 32.03 -7.00
C SER A 33 32.71 30.57 -6.88
N GLY A 34 31.74 29.64 -6.88
CA GLY A 34 32.03 28.22 -6.87
C GLY A 34 32.73 27.74 -8.15
N ARG A 35 33.07 26.44 -8.23
CA ARG A 35 33.58 25.85 -9.47
C ARG A 35 32.60 26.15 -10.63
N PRO A 36 33.06 26.62 -11.80
CA PRO A 36 32.20 26.80 -12.98
C PRO A 36 31.38 25.58 -13.29
N ALA A 37 30.14 25.77 -13.73
CA ALA A 37 29.26 24.66 -14.11
C ALA A 37 29.86 23.95 -15.33
N ARG A 38 30.08 22.63 -15.24
CA ARG A 38 30.59 21.82 -16.36
C ARG A 38 29.55 21.64 -17.48
N PHE A 39 28.27 21.66 -17.10
CA PHE A 39 27.15 21.42 -18.01
C PHE A 39 26.34 22.68 -18.19
N THR A 40 25.90 22.94 -19.40
CA THR A 40 25.08 24.11 -19.74
C THR A 40 23.65 23.91 -19.17
N PRO A 41 22.91 25.00 -18.96
CA PRO A 41 21.49 24.91 -18.58
C PRO A 41 20.64 24.13 -19.58
N VAL A 42 20.96 24.17 -20.89
CA VAL A 42 20.27 23.43 -21.95
C VAL A 42 20.50 21.93 -21.78
N GLN A 43 21.74 21.50 -21.62
CA GLN A 43 22.07 20.08 -21.40
C GLN A 43 21.37 19.51 -20.14
N VAL A 44 21.26 20.32 -19.08
CA VAL A 44 20.53 19.91 -17.87
C VAL A 44 19.03 19.79 -18.14
N ALA A 45 18.46 20.71 -18.91
CA ALA A 45 17.04 20.69 -19.28
C ALA A 45 16.72 19.47 -20.18
N GLU A 46 17.55 19.19 -21.19
CA GLU A 46 17.40 18.01 -22.07
C GLU A 46 17.51 16.70 -21.29
N ALA A 47 18.46 16.60 -20.35
CA ALA A 47 18.58 15.44 -19.47
C ALA A 47 17.32 15.21 -18.61
N LYS A 48 16.70 16.27 -18.12
CA LYS A 48 15.45 16.19 -17.36
C LYS A 48 14.26 15.85 -18.26
N ALA A 49 14.20 16.43 -19.47
CA ALA A 49 13.18 16.10 -20.45
C ALA A 49 13.21 14.62 -20.82
N LEU A 50 14.40 14.05 -21.08
CA LEU A 50 14.57 12.61 -21.33
C LEU A 50 14.15 11.76 -20.11
N ALA A 51 14.50 12.19 -18.90
CA ALA A 51 14.13 11.49 -17.68
C ALA A 51 12.60 11.47 -17.41
N CYS A 52 11.85 12.37 -18.03
CA CYS A 52 10.38 12.47 -17.96
C CYS A 52 9.66 11.65 -19.05
N GLN A 53 10.38 11.08 -20.02
CA GLN A 53 9.83 10.22 -21.06
C GLN A 53 9.95 8.76 -20.65
N LEU A 54 9.05 7.89 -21.13
CA LEU A 54 9.23 6.46 -20.95
C LEU A 54 10.36 5.95 -21.87
N PRO A 55 11.27 5.07 -21.41
CA PRO A 55 12.35 4.54 -22.24
C PRO A 55 11.84 3.96 -23.57
N ALA A 56 10.76 3.20 -23.53
CA ALA A 56 10.16 2.58 -24.71
C ALA A 56 9.69 3.61 -25.77
N GLU A 57 9.21 4.77 -25.36
CA GLU A 57 8.82 5.86 -26.27
C GLU A 57 10.03 6.46 -26.98
N THR A 58 11.22 6.28 -26.42
CA THR A 58 12.48 6.76 -26.98
C THR A 58 13.24 5.68 -27.74
N GLY A 59 12.64 4.51 -27.97
CA GLY A 59 13.23 3.37 -28.67
C GLY A 59 14.13 2.47 -27.80
N ILE A 60 14.21 2.72 -26.50
CA ILE A 60 15.01 1.92 -25.57
C ILE A 60 14.13 0.84 -24.93
N PRO A 61 14.48 -0.46 -25.01
CA PRO A 61 13.63 -1.57 -24.55
C PRO A 61 13.68 -1.74 -23.02
N LEU A 62 13.38 -0.69 -22.29
CA LEU A 62 13.35 -0.65 -20.84
C LEU A 62 11.98 -0.14 -20.36
N SER A 63 11.51 -0.63 -19.23
CA SER A 63 10.27 -0.17 -18.61
C SER A 63 10.43 1.11 -17.78
N ARG A 64 11.65 1.44 -17.37
CA ARG A 64 11.99 2.63 -16.57
C ARG A 64 13.47 2.95 -16.68
N TRP A 65 13.83 4.21 -16.44
CA TRP A 65 15.20 4.65 -16.40
C TRP A 65 15.88 4.36 -15.07
N SER A 66 17.12 3.88 -15.13
CA SER A 66 18.08 4.04 -14.05
C SER A 66 18.99 5.24 -14.32
N CYS A 67 19.67 5.74 -13.29
CA CYS A 67 20.62 6.84 -13.50
C CYS A 67 21.81 6.48 -14.38
N PRO A 68 22.39 5.24 -14.33
CA PRO A 68 23.40 4.82 -15.28
C PRO A 68 22.91 4.79 -16.73
N GLU A 69 21.72 4.24 -16.98
CA GLU A 69 21.13 4.18 -18.32
C GLU A 69 20.86 5.56 -18.91
N LEU A 70 20.28 6.47 -18.09
CA LEU A 70 20.11 7.87 -18.51
C LEU A 70 21.47 8.53 -18.83
N ALA A 71 22.50 8.28 -18.04
CA ALA A 71 23.82 8.83 -18.31
C ALA A 71 24.40 8.31 -19.62
N ALA A 72 24.26 7.01 -19.91
CA ALA A 72 24.68 6.41 -21.17
C ALA A 72 23.91 6.98 -22.36
N GLU A 73 22.60 7.10 -22.24
CA GLU A 73 21.72 7.60 -23.29
C GLU A 73 21.98 9.09 -23.61
N LEU A 74 22.23 9.93 -22.60
CA LEU A 74 22.61 11.34 -22.79
C LEU A 74 23.90 11.47 -23.58
N THR A 75 24.85 10.56 -23.36
CA THR A 75 26.10 10.52 -24.14
C THR A 75 25.86 9.98 -25.53
N ALA A 76 25.09 8.92 -25.70
CA ALA A 76 24.76 8.33 -27.00
C ALA A 76 24.03 9.31 -27.92
N ARG A 77 23.17 10.17 -27.38
CA ARG A 77 22.48 11.25 -28.12
C ARG A 77 23.33 12.50 -28.38
N GLY A 78 24.56 12.53 -27.90
CA GLY A 78 25.43 13.69 -28.06
C GLY A 78 25.02 14.92 -27.23
N ILE A 79 24.12 14.75 -26.26
CA ILE A 79 23.71 15.86 -25.36
C ILE A 79 24.87 16.27 -24.47
N THR A 80 25.69 15.29 -24.05
CA THR A 80 26.93 15.54 -23.31
C THR A 80 28.02 14.59 -23.78
N ASP A 81 29.28 15.04 -23.78
CA ASP A 81 30.41 14.15 -24.09
C ASP A 81 30.59 13.04 -23.04
N SER A 82 30.37 13.38 -21.78
CA SER A 82 30.40 12.41 -20.69
C SER A 82 29.67 12.94 -19.44
N ILE A 83 28.93 12.07 -18.77
CA ILE A 83 28.21 12.39 -17.54
C ILE A 83 28.18 11.18 -16.60
N SER A 84 28.29 11.41 -15.31
CA SER A 84 28.17 10.31 -14.32
C SER A 84 26.72 10.11 -13.88
N ALA A 85 26.36 8.88 -13.53
CA ALA A 85 25.07 8.52 -12.94
C ALA A 85 24.77 9.32 -11.65
N SER A 86 25.80 9.68 -10.88
CA SER A 86 25.67 10.51 -9.68
C SER A 86 25.25 11.94 -10.00
N THR A 87 25.74 12.49 -11.11
CA THR A 87 25.33 13.83 -11.59
C THR A 87 23.86 13.82 -12.03
N VAL A 88 23.44 12.80 -12.80
CA VAL A 88 22.04 12.60 -13.20
C VAL A 88 21.15 12.47 -11.97
N ARG A 89 21.54 11.66 -10.98
CA ARG A 89 20.80 11.52 -9.72
C ARG A 89 20.66 12.83 -8.96
N ARG A 90 21.72 13.64 -8.92
CA ARG A 90 21.71 14.96 -8.25
C ARG A 90 20.74 15.92 -8.93
N TRP A 91 20.72 15.95 -10.27
CA TRP A 91 19.78 16.79 -11.02
C TRP A 91 18.32 16.35 -10.81
N SER A 92 18.07 15.04 -10.93
CA SER A 92 16.72 14.49 -10.69
C SER A 92 16.21 14.78 -9.28
N ARG A 93 17.07 14.65 -8.25
CA ARG A 93 16.70 14.96 -6.86
C ARG A 93 16.32 16.41 -6.65
N LYS A 94 16.98 17.35 -7.34
CA LYS A 94 16.69 18.79 -7.22
C LYS A 94 15.24 19.11 -7.60
N ASP A 95 14.69 18.37 -8.56
CA ASP A 95 13.33 18.57 -9.05
C ASP A 95 12.37 17.48 -8.56
N ALA A 96 12.76 16.70 -7.54
CA ALA A 96 12.00 15.58 -6.98
C ALA A 96 11.66 14.46 -7.99
N LEU A 97 12.33 14.42 -9.15
CA LEU A 97 12.15 13.39 -10.18
C LEU A 97 12.77 12.06 -9.72
N LYS A 98 12.08 10.96 -9.97
CA LYS A 98 12.53 9.59 -9.64
C LYS A 98 12.25 8.65 -10.81
N PRO A 99 12.92 8.80 -11.96
CA PRO A 99 12.65 7.99 -13.16
C PRO A 99 12.91 6.50 -12.97
N TRP A 100 13.63 6.11 -11.90
CA TRP A 100 13.88 4.72 -11.51
C TRP A 100 12.79 4.11 -10.64
N GLN A 101 11.76 4.87 -10.23
CA GLN A 101 10.65 4.41 -9.41
C GLN A 101 9.36 4.42 -10.22
N TYR A 102 8.51 3.45 -9.95
CA TYR A 102 7.12 3.47 -10.38
C TYR A 102 6.21 3.38 -9.16
N ARG A 103 5.02 3.90 -9.28
CA ARG A 103 3.93 3.69 -8.33
C ARG A 103 2.70 3.32 -9.14
N SER A 104 2.00 2.29 -8.69
CA SER A 104 0.66 2.03 -9.20
C SER A 104 -0.27 3.17 -8.75
N TRP A 105 -1.17 3.54 -9.62
CA TRP A 105 -2.27 4.44 -9.29
C TRP A 105 -3.58 3.79 -9.69
N ILE A 106 -4.67 4.17 -9.02
CA ILE A 106 -5.98 3.60 -9.25
C ILE A 106 -6.71 4.50 -10.24
N PHE A 107 -7.24 3.89 -11.30
CA PHE A 107 -8.20 4.53 -12.18
C PHE A 107 -9.60 4.02 -11.81
N ILE A 108 -10.48 4.93 -11.40
CA ILE A 108 -11.83 4.59 -10.95
C ILE A 108 -12.69 4.35 -12.17
N ARG A 109 -13.24 3.13 -12.27
CA ARG A 109 -14.19 2.71 -13.32
C ARG A 109 -15.58 2.45 -12.78
N ASP A 110 -15.73 2.35 -11.47
CA ASP A 110 -17.02 2.12 -10.81
C ASP A 110 -17.76 3.46 -10.72
N PRO A 111 -18.90 3.64 -11.40
CA PRO A 111 -19.68 4.89 -11.33
C PRO A 111 -20.20 5.16 -9.92
N ASP A 112 -20.42 4.10 -9.14
CA ASP A 112 -20.91 4.20 -7.76
C ASP A 112 -19.77 4.21 -6.73
N PHE A 113 -18.51 4.41 -7.16
CA PHE A 113 -17.35 4.31 -6.29
C PHE A 113 -17.47 5.16 -5.03
N HIS A 114 -17.81 6.44 -5.18
CA HIS A 114 -17.97 7.37 -4.06
C HIS A 114 -19.03 6.87 -3.07
N ALA A 115 -20.23 6.56 -3.55
CA ALA A 115 -21.34 6.14 -2.70
C ALA A 115 -21.05 4.83 -1.94
N ARG A 116 -20.39 3.87 -2.60
CA ARG A 116 -19.97 2.60 -1.96
C ARG A 116 -18.85 2.80 -0.96
N ALA A 117 -17.83 3.59 -1.30
CA ALA A 117 -16.74 3.91 -0.39
C ALA A 117 -17.24 4.66 0.84
N GLN A 118 -18.10 5.67 0.63
CA GLN A 118 -18.74 6.43 1.70
C GLN A 118 -19.48 5.52 2.67
N ARG A 119 -20.29 4.59 2.15
CA ARG A 119 -21.05 3.64 2.98
C ARG A 119 -20.15 2.77 3.86
N VAL A 120 -19.01 2.31 3.33
CA VAL A 120 -18.02 1.56 4.10
C VAL A 120 -17.39 2.42 5.20
N LEU A 121 -17.01 3.66 4.89
CA LEU A 121 -16.42 4.60 5.85
C LEU A 121 -17.43 5.00 6.94
N ASP A 122 -18.68 5.19 6.58
CA ASP A 122 -19.77 5.48 7.52
C ASP A 122 -19.93 4.33 8.54
N LEU A 123 -19.90 3.07 8.09
CA LEU A 123 -19.95 1.91 8.98
C LEU A 123 -18.75 1.86 9.92
N TYR A 124 -17.54 2.20 9.47
CA TYR A 124 -16.37 2.32 10.35
C TYR A 124 -16.51 3.45 11.37
N ALA A 125 -17.21 4.52 11.02
CA ALA A 125 -17.56 5.62 11.93
C ALA A 125 -18.81 5.33 12.78
N ARG A 126 -19.34 4.08 12.77
CA ARG A 126 -20.56 3.66 13.46
C ARG A 126 -21.82 4.43 13.04
N THR A 127 -21.93 4.70 11.74
CA THR A 127 -23.14 5.29 11.15
C THR A 127 -23.60 4.48 9.94
N PHE A 128 -24.91 4.49 9.67
CA PHE A 128 -25.47 3.91 8.47
C PHE A 128 -26.66 4.76 7.99
N GLU A 129 -26.58 5.23 6.73
CA GLU A 129 -27.58 6.14 6.14
C GLU A 129 -27.85 7.38 7.00
N GLY A 130 -26.78 7.95 7.61
CA GLY A 130 -26.84 9.13 8.44
C GLY A 130 -27.33 8.89 9.88
N VAL A 131 -27.66 7.64 10.23
CA VAL A 131 -28.11 7.27 11.59
C VAL A 131 -26.99 6.55 12.35
N PRO A 132 -26.67 6.94 13.59
CA PRO A 132 -25.72 6.22 14.43
C PRO A 132 -26.16 4.77 14.66
N LEU A 133 -25.19 3.83 14.60
CA LEU A 133 -25.43 2.43 14.92
C LEU A 133 -25.69 2.25 16.42
N GLY A 134 -26.71 1.45 16.75
CA GLY A 134 -27.01 1.04 18.11
C GLY A 134 -26.00 0.07 18.69
N GLU A 135 -26.12 -0.23 19.98
CA GLU A 135 -25.22 -1.16 20.69
C GLU A 135 -25.32 -2.59 20.17
N ASN A 136 -26.50 -2.99 19.67
CA ASN A 136 -26.76 -4.31 19.09
C ASN A 136 -26.66 -4.34 17.57
N GLU A 137 -25.84 -3.49 16.98
CA GLU A 137 -25.53 -3.44 15.56
C GLU A 137 -24.01 -3.58 15.36
N TYR A 138 -23.59 -4.56 14.56
CA TYR A 138 -22.21 -4.96 14.43
C TYR A 138 -21.72 -4.79 13.00
N VAL A 139 -20.40 -4.61 12.84
CA VAL A 139 -19.76 -4.42 11.54
C VAL A 139 -18.61 -5.40 11.42
N LEU A 140 -18.75 -6.36 10.50
CA LEU A 140 -17.75 -7.36 10.17
C LEU A 140 -17.10 -7.03 8.83
N SER A 141 -15.79 -7.03 8.79
CA SER A 141 -14.96 -6.90 7.59
C SER A 141 -14.47 -8.31 7.22
N SER A 142 -14.81 -8.81 6.04
CA SER A 142 -14.54 -10.20 5.66
C SER A 142 -13.90 -10.32 4.29
N ASP A 143 -12.98 -11.29 4.14
CA ASP A 143 -12.30 -11.61 2.89
C ASP A 143 -11.57 -12.95 3.01
N GLU A 144 -10.93 -13.41 1.91
CA GLU A 144 -10.16 -14.64 1.84
C GLU A 144 -8.69 -14.40 1.50
N LYS A 145 -7.80 -14.85 2.38
CA LYS A 145 -6.38 -14.98 2.05
C LYS A 145 -6.13 -16.30 1.37
N THR A 146 -5.99 -16.26 0.05
CA THR A 146 -5.79 -17.45 -0.78
C THR A 146 -4.33 -17.92 -0.78
N SER A 147 -4.13 -19.20 -1.14
CA SER A 147 -2.83 -19.81 -1.43
C SER A 147 -1.81 -19.69 -0.29
N ILE A 148 -2.24 -19.86 0.96
CA ILE A 148 -1.31 -20.07 2.06
C ILE A 148 -0.70 -21.48 1.90
N GLN A 149 0.57 -21.51 1.49
CA GLN A 149 1.30 -22.76 1.24
C GLN A 149 1.95 -23.29 2.52
N ALA A 150 1.95 -24.60 2.70
CA ALA A 150 2.87 -25.26 3.59
C ALA A 150 4.20 -25.47 2.85
N ARG A 151 5.27 -24.83 3.31
CA ARG A 151 6.64 -25.01 2.79
C ARG A 151 7.46 -25.76 3.82
N CYS A 152 7.60 -27.06 3.60
CA CYS A 152 8.43 -27.90 4.44
C CYS A 152 9.90 -27.67 4.10
N ARG A 153 10.67 -27.11 5.04
CA ARG A 153 12.10 -26.82 4.84
C ARG A 153 12.92 -28.09 4.93
N CYS A 154 13.97 -28.19 4.09
CA CYS A 154 14.85 -29.34 4.06
C CYS A 154 15.77 -29.42 5.29
N HIS A 155 15.99 -28.29 5.98
CA HIS A 155 16.78 -28.21 7.20
C HIS A 155 16.08 -27.34 8.25
N PRO A 156 16.27 -27.63 9.54
CA PRO A 156 15.64 -26.87 10.63
C PRO A 156 15.97 -25.38 10.58
N THR A 157 14.99 -24.56 10.91
CA THR A 157 15.14 -23.12 11.08
C THR A 157 16.06 -22.83 12.29
N LEU A 158 17.08 -22.01 12.09
CA LEU A 158 18.02 -21.60 13.14
C LEU A 158 17.48 -20.38 13.88
N ALA A 159 17.33 -20.52 15.20
CA ALA A 159 16.86 -19.44 16.06
C ALA A 159 17.94 -18.33 16.23
N PRO A 160 17.54 -17.08 16.56
CA PRO A 160 18.46 -16.07 17.05
C PRO A 160 19.20 -16.59 18.30
N GLY A 161 20.51 -16.34 18.35
CA GLY A 161 21.40 -16.91 19.38
C GLY A 161 22.33 -17.97 18.81
N GLN A 162 21.88 -18.80 17.90
CA GLN A 162 22.72 -19.62 17.02
C GLN A 162 23.29 -18.76 15.85
N THR A 163 22.58 -17.73 15.47
CA THR A 163 22.98 -16.72 14.47
C THR A 163 22.50 -15.35 14.93
N ARG A 164 22.96 -14.24 14.30
CA ARG A 164 22.50 -12.88 14.65
C ARG A 164 21.01 -12.64 14.37
N ALA A 165 20.48 -13.34 13.38
CA ALA A 165 19.07 -13.30 12.99
C ALA A 165 18.59 -14.72 12.69
N MET A 166 17.30 -14.99 12.83
CA MET A 166 16.71 -16.25 12.42
C MET A 166 17.07 -16.56 10.97
N ARG A 167 17.52 -17.79 10.72
CA ARG A 167 17.82 -18.28 9.36
C ARG A 167 16.94 -19.43 8.99
N VAL A 168 16.30 -19.30 7.84
CA VAL A 168 15.43 -20.31 7.25
C VAL A 168 16.08 -20.84 5.99
N ASN A 169 16.13 -22.17 5.84
CA ASN A 169 16.64 -22.78 4.61
C ASN A 169 15.82 -22.31 3.43
N HIS A 170 16.46 -21.97 2.30
CA HIS A 170 15.73 -21.52 1.12
C HIS A 170 15.09 -22.66 0.33
N GLU A 171 15.64 -23.89 0.43
CA GLU A 171 15.06 -25.07 -0.20
C GLU A 171 13.88 -25.60 0.62
N TYR A 172 12.83 -25.98 -0.08
CA TYR A 172 11.61 -26.49 0.56
C TYR A 172 10.83 -27.42 -0.36
N GLY A 173 10.18 -28.41 0.25
CA GLY A 173 9.09 -29.17 -0.34
C GLY A 173 7.77 -28.40 -0.29
N ARG A 174 6.84 -28.76 -1.15
CA ARG A 174 5.48 -28.19 -1.17
C ARG A 174 4.49 -29.13 -0.51
N GLY A 175 3.95 -28.76 0.63
CA GLY A 175 2.94 -29.51 1.39
C GLY A 175 1.48 -29.16 1.05
N GLY A 176 1.24 -28.48 -0.09
CA GLY A 176 -0.08 -28.04 -0.50
C GLY A 176 -0.36 -26.56 -0.15
N ALA A 177 -1.58 -26.14 -0.40
CA ALA A 177 -2.07 -24.80 -0.10
C ALA A 177 -3.49 -24.83 0.44
N LEU A 178 -3.86 -23.82 1.22
CA LEU A 178 -5.22 -23.62 1.74
C LEU A 178 -5.66 -22.16 1.56
N ALA A 179 -6.96 -21.95 1.64
CA ALA A 179 -7.59 -20.65 1.77
C ALA A 179 -7.94 -20.37 3.24
N TYR A 180 -7.64 -19.18 3.72
CA TYR A 180 -7.95 -18.72 5.06
C TYR A 180 -9.04 -17.64 4.95
N LEU A 181 -10.27 -18.02 5.28
CA LEU A 181 -11.44 -17.14 5.27
C LEU A 181 -11.58 -16.53 6.65
N VAL A 182 -11.78 -15.21 6.70
CA VAL A 182 -11.80 -14.46 7.96
C VAL A 182 -12.91 -13.44 7.97
N ALA A 183 -13.55 -13.28 9.13
CA ALA A 183 -14.42 -12.18 9.47
C ALA A 183 -13.86 -11.46 10.70
N TYR A 184 -13.66 -10.16 10.60
CA TYR A 184 -13.12 -9.28 11.63
C TYR A 184 -14.20 -8.34 12.13
N ASP A 185 -14.56 -8.42 13.40
CA ASP A 185 -15.41 -7.41 14.03
C ASP A 185 -14.61 -6.12 14.24
N VAL A 186 -14.97 -5.11 13.46
CA VAL A 186 -14.21 -3.86 13.34
C VAL A 186 -14.14 -3.09 14.66
N HIS A 187 -15.19 -3.16 15.47
CA HIS A 187 -15.31 -2.37 16.70
C HIS A 187 -14.93 -3.15 17.94
N ARG A 188 -14.96 -4.49 17.89
CA ARG A 188 -14.59 -5.37 19.01
C ARG A 188 -13.18 -5.92 18.89
N ALA A 189 -12.58 -5.81 17.69
CA ALA A 189 -11.29 -6.42 17.36
C ALA A 189 -11.29 -7.94 17.45
N GLU A 190 -12.42 -8.57 17.20
CA GLU A 190 -12.59 -10.02 17.33
C GLU A 190 -12.52 -10.67 15.95
N ILE A 191 -11.76 -11.75 15.84
CA ILE A 191 -11.56 -12.53 14.62
C ILE A 191 -12.35 -13.82 14.71
N HIS A 192 -13.03 -14.16 13.62
CA HIS A 192 -13.62 -15.46 13.36
C HIS A 192 -13.04 -15.97 12.05
N SER A 193 -12.51 -17.19 12.05
CA SER A 193 -11.82 -17.68 10.87
C SER A 193 -12.10 -19.14 10.54
N ARG A 194 -11.77 -19.50 9.29
CA ARG A 194 -11.88 -20.85 8.78
C ARG A 194 -10.82 -21.15 7.73
N CYS A 195 -10.22 -22.32 7.81
CA CYS A 195 -9.29 -22.82 6.79
C CYS A 195 -9.98 -23.81 5.88
N GLU A 196 -10.03 -23.54 4.59
CA GLU A 196 -10.68 -24.39 3.58
C GLU A 196 -9.70 -24.75 2.46
N PRO A 197 -9.93 -25.85 1.74
CA PRO A 197 -9.10 -26.19 0.59
C PRO A 197 -9.19 -25.18 -0.55
N THR A 198 -10.35 -24.56 -0.72
CA THR A 198 -10.66 -23.62 -1.81
C THR A 198 -11.51 -22.45 -1.29
N THR A 199 -11.59 -21.38 -2.07
CA THR A 199 -12.56 -20.30 -1.87
C THR A 199 -13.87 -20.60 -2.59
N GLY A 200 -14.90 -19.81 -2.35
CA GLY A 200 -16.17 -19.86 -3.03
C GLY A 200 -17.37 -19.73 -2.10
N ILE A 201 -18.55 -19.93 -2.66
CA ILE A 201 -19.82 -19.72 -1.95
C ILE A 201 -19.96 -20.64 -0.72
N VAL A 202 -19.65 -21.93 -0.88
CA VAL A 202 -19.81 -22.91 0.21
C VAL A 202 -18.82 -22.63 1.36
N PRO A 203 -17.51 -22.44 1.12
CA PRO A 203 -16.57 -22.05 2.16
C PRO A 203 -16.95 -20.72 2.85
N PHE A 204 -17.39 -19.72 2.09
CA PHE A 204 -17.82 -18.44 2.66
C PHE A 204 -19.03 -18.61 3.58
N MET A 205 -20.07 -19.33 3.15
CA MET A 205 -21.25 -19.57 3.99
C MET A 205 -20.89 -20.45 5.22
N ALA A 206 -19.91 -21.33 5.10
CA ALA A 206 -19.41 -22.12 6.23
C ALA A 206 -18.66 -21.26 7.27
N LEU A 207 -18.11 -20.10 6.88
CA LEU A 207 -17.61 -19.07 7.81
C LEU A 207 -18.77 -18.28 8.42
N VAL A 208 -19.72 -17.82 7.57
CA VAL A 208 -20.83 -16.96 7.99
C VAL A 208 -21.73 -17.65 9.02
N GLU A 209 -22.07 -18.91 8.78
CA GLU A 209 -23.05 -19.63 9.58
C GLU A 209 -22.67 -19.72 11.08
N PRO A 210 -21.52 -20.19 11.51
CA PRO A 210 -21.16 -20.23 12.92
C PRO A 210 -21.04 -18.83 13.54
N VAL A 211 -20.60 -17.81 12.77
CA VAL A 211 -20.55 -16.42 13.25
C VAL A 211 -21.96 -15.90 13.53
N MET A 212 -22.88 -16.04 12.58
CA MET A 212 -24.24 -15.53 12.74
C MET A 212 -25.11 -16.33 13.72
N MET A 213 -24.70 -17.54 14.09
CA MET A 213 -25.41 -18.38 15.07
C MET A 213 -24.94 -18.18 16.51
N GLN A 214 -23.85 -17.46 16.74
CA GLN A 214 -23.34 -17.17 18.10
C GLN A 214 -23.68 -15.77 18.55
N GLU A 215 -23.79 -15.57 19.86
CA GLU A 215 -23.90 -14.24 20.44
C GLU A 215 -22.57 -13.48 20.31
N PRO A 216 -22.64 -12.17 20.09
CA PRO A 216 -23.83 -11.31 20.08
C PRO A 216 -24.55 -11.20 18.73
N TYR A 217 -24.06 -11.84 17.67
CA TYR A 217 -24.56 -11.66 16.30
C TYR A 217 -25.92 -12.33 16.07
N ALA A 218 -26.19 -13.43 16.77
CA ALA A 218 -27.46 -14.14 16.65
C ALA A 218 -28.64 -13.30 17.13
N GLY A 219 -28.47 -12.56 18.23
CA GLY A 219 -29.47 -11.65 18.79
C GLY A 219 -29.38 -10.20 18.27
N ALA A 220 -28.47 -9.91 17.33
CA ALA A 220 -28.26 -8.58 16.83
C ALA A 220 -29.42 -8.07 15.99
N LYS A 221 -29.69 -6.77 16.08
CA LYS A 221 -30.66 -6.09 15.19
C LYS A 221 -30.18 -6.10 13.74
N ARG A 222 -28.90 -5.81 13.51
CA ARG A 222 -28.23 -5.88 12.19
C ARG A 222 -26.76 -6.26 12.36
N VAL A 223 -26.26 -7.08 11.44
CA VAL A 223 -24.85 -7.40 11.29
C VAL A 223 -24.42 -7.05 9.87
N PHE A 224 -23.63 -5.99 9.73
CA PHE A 224 -23.12 -5.56 8.43
C PHE A 224 -21.88 -6.36 8.08
N TRP A 225 -21.89 -7.01 6.91
CA TRP A 225 -20.77 -7.75 6.37
C TRP A 225 -20.15 -6.97 5.22
N ILE A 226 -19.02 -6.35 5.46
CA ILE A 226 -18.23 -5.66 4.43
C ILE A 226 -17.39 -6.70 3.71
N VAL A 227 -17.62 -6.85 2.40
CA VAL A 227 -16.96 -7.83 1.55
C VAL A 227 -16.49 -7.17 0.25
N ASP A 228 -15.55 -7.80 -0.43
CA ASP A 228 -15.15 -7.39 -1.76
C ASP A 228 -16.15 -7.84 -2.84
N ASN A 229 -15.82 -7.61 -4.11
CA ASN A 229 -16.62 -8.08 -5.25
C ASN A 229 -16.17 -9.45 -5.78
N GLY A 230 -15.58 -10.30 -4.94
CA GLY A 230 -15.18 -11.65 -5.28
C GLY A 230 -16.35 -12.53 -5.73
N SER A 231 -16.05 -13.64 -6.39
CA SER A 231 -17.07 -14.51 -6.99
C SER A 231 -18.02 -15.13 -5.96
N SER A 232 -17.59 -15.29 -4.71
CA SER A 232 -18.36 -15.85 -3.59
C SER A 232 -19.45 -14.91 -3.08
N HIS A 233 -19.24 -13.60 -3.18
CA HIS A 233 -20.14 -12.57 -2.63
C HIS A 233 -20.71 -11.62 -3.69
N ARG A 234 -20.39 -11.81 -4.96
CA ARG A 234 -20.77 -10.89 -6.03
C ARG A 234 -22.27 -10.92 -6.36
N GLY A 235 -22.83 -9.72 -6.48
CA GLY A 235 -24.13 -9.48 -7.10
C GLY A 235 -25.34 -9.80 -6.22
N ARG A 236 -26.54 -9.60 -6.78
CA ARG A 236 -27.81 -9.72 -6.08
C ARG A 236 -28.04 -11.09 -5.46
N ARG A 237 -27.64 -12.16 -6.15
CA ARG A 237 -27.81 -13.55 -5.65
C ARG A 237 -27.08 -13.81 -4.32
N SER A 238 -25.95 -13.15 -4.07
CA SER A 238 -25.23 -13.32 -2.79
C SER A 238 -25.95 -12.58 -1.67
N ILE A 239 -26.50 -11.39 -1.95
CA ILE A 239 -27.32 -10.62 -1.01
C ILE A 239 -28.57 -11.43 -0.63
N ASP A 240 -29.31 -11.92 -1.64
CA ASP A 240 -30.53 -12.68 -1.42
C ASP A 240 -30.28 -13.97 -0.64
N ARG A 241 -29.18 -14.68 -0.92
CA ARG A 241 -28.77 -15.89 -0.17
C ARG A 241 -28.47 -15.57 1.28
N MET A 242 -27.73 -14.50 1.55
CA MET A 242 -27.40 -14.08 2.91
C MET A 242 -28.66 -13.70 3.68
N ALA A 243 -29.50 -12.84 3.11
CA ALA A 243 -30.74 -12.38 3.71
C ALA A 243 -31.76 -13.52 3.95
N ALA A 244 -31.84 -14.48 3.03
CA ALA A 244 -32.72 -15.65 3.20
C ALA A 244 -32.29 -16.55 4.36
N ARG A 245 -30.99 -16.67 4.63
CA ARG A 245 -30.47 -17.51 5.73
C ARG A 245 -30.41 -16.73 7.06
N PHE A 246 -30.03 -15.45 7.02
CA PHE A 246 -29.85 -14.58 8.18
C PHE A 246 -30.52 -13.22 7.90
N PRO A 247 -31.78 -13.02 8.28
CA PRO A 247 -32.52 -11.79 7.99
C PRO A 247 -31.93 -10.53 8.59
N ASN A 248 -31.12 -10.67 9.66
CA ASN A 248 -30.39 -9.57 10.30
C ASN A 248 -29.00 -9.28 9.67
N ALA A 249 -28.56 -10.08 8.69
CA ALA A 249 -27.30 -9.84 7.98
C ALA A 249 -27.49 -8.90 6.81
N VAL A 250 -26.64 -7.88 6.71
CA VAL A 250 -26.63 -6.88 5.65
C VAL A 250 -25.29 -6.94 4.91
N LEU A 251 -25.30 -7.42 3.67
CA LEU A 251 -24.08 -7.51 2.86
C LEU A 251 -23.75 -6.16 2.23
N VAL A 252 -22.55 -5.64 2.48
CA VAL A 252 -22.07 -4.35 1.98
C VAL A 252 -20.82 -4.57 1.13
N HIS A 253 -20.89 -4.27 -0.15
CA HIS A 253 -19.78 -4.45 -1.07
C HIS A 253 -18.88 -3.21 -1.09
N THR A 254 -17.57 -3.42 -1.04
CA THR A 254 -16.59 -2.37 -1.35
C THR A 254 -16.70 -1.95 -2.81
N PRO A 255 -16.24 -0.75 -3.20
CA PRO A 255 -16.13 -0.38 -4.60
C PRO A 255 -15.23 -1.35 -5.38
N VAL A 256 -15.45 -1.47 -6.68
CA VAL A 256 -14.58 -2.30 -7.54
C VAL A 256 -13.14 -1.78 -7.51
N HIS A 257 -12.16 -2.67 -7.34
CA HIS A 257 -10.73 -2.35 -7.20
C HIS A 257 -10.37 -1.51 -5.96
N ALA A 258 -11.18 -1.57 -4.90
CA ALA A 258 -10.95 -0.88 -3.63
C ALA A 258 -10.88 -1.83 -2.44
N SER A 259 -10.24 -3.00 -2.57
CA SER A 259 -10.01 -3.94 -1.46
C SER A 259 -9.26 -3.28 -0.29
N TRP A 260 -8.43 -2.26 -0.57
CA TRP A 260 -7.73 -1.48 0.45
C TRP A 260 -8.65 -0.75 1.44
N LEU A 261 -9.94 -0.56 1.12
CA LEU A 261 -10.97 -0.08 2.05
C LEU A 261 -11.43 -1.17 3.03
N ASN A 262 -11.18 -2.45 2.74
CA ASN A 262 -11.57 -3.55 3.60
C ASN A 262 -10.54 -3.71 4.74
N GLN A 263 -10.94 -3.46 6.00
CA GLN A 263 -10.02 -3.50 7.14
C GLN A 263 -9.39 -4.87 7.38
N ILE A 264 -10.00 -5.95 6.91
CA ILE A 264 -9.44 -7.30 7.03
C ILE A 264 -8.05 -7.43 6.38
N GLU A 265 -7.74 -6.60 5.38
CA GLU A 265 -6.42 -6.58 4.74
C GLU A 265 -5.29 -6.20 5.72
N ILE A 266 -5.60 -5.38 6.73
CA ILE A 266 -4.66 -5.06 7.82
C ILE A 266 -4.34 -6.33 8.60
N PHE A 267 -5.38 -7.09 8.98
CA PHE A 267 -5.22 -8.37 9.68
C PHE A 267 -4.44 -9.38 8.84
N PHE A 268 -4.74 -9.51 7.55
CA PHE A 268 -3.98 -10.38 6.65
C PHE A 268 -2.50 -9.99 6.54
N SER A 269 -2.20 -8.70 6.61
CA SER A 269 -0.80 -8.22 6.68
C SER A 269 -0.12 -8.63 7.98
N ILE A 270 -0.83 -8.65 9.10
CA ILE A 270 -0.33 -9.12 10.39
C ILE A 270 -0.10 -10.63 10.34
N VAL A 271 -1.08 -11.42 9.89
CA VAL A 271 -0.96 -12.87 9.70
C VAL A 271 0.23 -13.22 8.81
N GLN A 272 0.38 -12.52 7.68
CA GLN A 272 1.51 -12.75 6.78
C GLN A 272 2.85 -12.56 7.48
N ARG A 273 3.00 -11.51 8.28
CA ARG A 273 4.29 -11.18 8.94
C ARG A 273 4.55 -11.98 10.19
N LYS A 274 3.51 -12.33 10.95
CA LYS A 274 3.65 -12.94 12.28
C LYS A 274 3.49 -14.45 12.29
N VAL A 275 2.73 -15.00 11.34
CA VAL A 275 2.36 -16.42 11.31
C VAL A 275 2.94 -17.12 10.08
N VAL A 276 2.67 -16.57 8.90
CA VAL A 276 3.03 -17.22 7.63
C VAL A 276 4.48 -17.00 7.24
N SER A 277 5.10 -15.91 7.68
CA SER A 277 6.51 -15.61 7.35
C SER A 277 7.40 -15.64 8.59
N PRO A 278 8.52 -16.38 8.54
CA PRO A 278 8.96 -17.23 7.44
C PRO A 278 8.11 -18.51 7.36
N ASN A 279 7.84 -18.94 6.14
CA ASN A 279 7.03 -20.13 5.91
C ASN A 279 7.90 -21.39 6.12
N ASP A 280 7.65 -22.09 7.23
CA ASP A 280 8.31 -23.33 7.62
C ASP A 280 7.29 -24.19 8.34
N PHE A 281 6.55 -25.00 7.58
CA PHE A 281 5.47 -25.86 8.05
C PHE A 281 5.64 -27.26 7.48
N THR A 282 5.44 -28.26 8.29
CA THR A 282 5.54 -29.66 7.88
C THR A 282 4.42 -30.06 6.92
N ASP A 283 3.21 -29.56 7.16
CA ASP A 283 2.02 -29.84 6.37
C ASP A 283 0.92 -28.77 6.56
N LEU A 284 -0.23 -28.98 5.92
CA LEU A 284 -1.38 -28.09 6.06
C LEU A 284 -2.10 -28.19 7.41
N ALA A 285 -1.91 -29.26 8.16
CA ALA A 285 -2.49 -29.37 9.50
C ALA A 285 -1.78 -28.42 10.46
N GLU A 286 -0.45 -28.36 10.40
CA GLU A 286 0.34 -27.38 11.17
C GLU A 286 -0.01 -25.93 10.78
N VAL A 287 -0.25 -25.64 9.51
CA VAL A 287 -0.70 -24.30 9.09
C VAL A 287 -2.02 -23.95 9.76
N ARG A 288 -3.00 -24.88 9.75
CA ARG A 288 -4.32 -24.66 10.39
C ARG A 288 -4.20 -24.44 11.90
N GLU A 289 -3.43 -25.28 12.56
CA GLU A 289 -3.20 -25.18 14.01
C GLU A 289 -2.54 -23.84 14.38
N ARG A 290 -1.52 -23.44 13.62
CA ARG A 290 -0.81 -22.17 13.82
C ARG A 290 -1.71 -20.96 13.62
N LEU A 291 -2.57 -20.97 12.60
CA LEU A 291 -3.53 -19.90 12.33
C LEU A 291 -4.58 -19.83 13.45
N ARG A 292 -5.11 -20.98 13.91
CA ARG A 292 -6.07 -21.03 15.02
C ARG A 292 -5.44 -20.53 16.33
N GLY A 293 -4.27 -21.03 16.68
CA GLY A 293 -3.58 -20.56 17.89
C GLY A 293 -3.24 -19.08 17.85
N PHE A 294 -2.98 -18.54 16.65
CA PHE A 294 -2.80 -17.09 16.49
C PHE A 294 -4.12 -16.33 16.64
N GLU A 295 -5.24 -16.83 16.14
CA GLU A 295 -6.58 -16.25 16.34
C GLU A 295 -6.92 -16.16 17.84
N ASP A 296 -6.75 -17.25 18.59
CA ASP A 296 -6.98 -17.28 20.03
C ASP A 296 -6.11 -16.24 20.77
N HIS A 297 -4.82 -16.18 20.40
CA HIS A 297 -3.89 -15.20 20.97
C HIS A 297 -4.27 -13.76 20.61
N TYR A 298 -4.69 -13.53 19.36
CA TYR A 298 -5.09 -12.21 18.87
C TYR A 298 -6.35 -11.73 19.58
N ASN A 299 -7.40 -12.55 19.62
CA ASN A 299 -8.69 -12.23 20.24
C ASN A 299 -8.57 -11.91 21.74
N ALA A 300 -7.57 -12.50 22.42
CA ALA A 300 -7.34 -12.24 23.85
C ALA A 300 -6.76 -10.83 24.13
N THR A 301 -6.10 -10.19 23.17
CA THR A 301 -5.30 -8.98 23.42
C THR A 301 -5.51 -7.85 22.41
N ALA A 302 -6.21 -8.09 21.32
CA ALA A 302 -6.36 -7.12 20.24
C ALA A 302 -7.21 -5.91 20.65
N GLN A 303 -6.92 -4.81 19.99
CA GLN A 303 -7.69 -3.59 20.03
C GLN A 303 -8.12 -3.23 18.61
N PRO A 304 -9.25 -2.54 18.42
CA PRO A 304 -9.70 -2.09 17.12
C PRO A 304 -8.63 -1.30 16.38
N PHE A 305 -8.54 -1.50 15.07
CA PHE A 305 -7.61 -0.73 14.24
C PHE A 305 -7.98 0.74 14.25
N GLN A 306 -6.99 1.60 14.43
CA GLN A 306 -7.16 3.04 14.27
C GLN A 306 -7.28 3.39 12.79
N TRP A 307 -8.48 3.31 12.27
CA TRP A 307 -8.75 3.68 10.88
C TRP A 307 -8.67 5.19 10.71
N ARG A 308 -7.81 5.66 9.82
CA ARG A 308 -7.52 7.10 9.66
C ARG A 308 -8.08 7.68 8.37
N PHE A 309 -8.41 6.84 7.39
CA PHE A 309 -8.92 7.31 6.12
C PHE A 309 -10.39 7.69 6.27
N THR A 310 -10.69 8.97 6.14
CA THR A 310 -12.02 9.55 6.35
C THR A 310 -12.73 9.83 5.02
N THR A 311 -13.98 10.22 5.09
CA THR A 311 -14.74 10.72 3.93
C THR A 311 -14.07 11.92 3.27
N SER A 312 -13.53 12.85 4.06
CA SER A 312 -12.79 14.00 3.53
C SER A 312 -11.51 13.56 2.79
N ASP A 313 -10.84 12.50 3.25
CA ASP A 313 -9.70 11.92 2.53
C ASP A 313 -10.12 11.25 1.22
N LEU A 314 -11.31 10.64 1.19
CA LEU A 314 -11.92 10.09 -0.01
C LEU A 314 -12.17 11.19 -1.05
N ASP A 315 -12.81 12.29 -0.66
CA ASP A 315 -13.08 13.42 -1.54
C ASP A 315 -11.78 14.02 -2.11
N ASN A 316 -10.78 14.19 -1.25
CA ASN A 316 -9.45 14.65 -1.66
C ASN A 316 -8.74 13.66 -2.60
N LEU A 317 -8.93 12.36 -2.42
CA LEU A 317 -8.39 11.33 -3.33
C LEU A 317 -9.05 11.46 -4.70
N LEU A 318 -10.39 11.53 -4.75
CA LEU A 318 -11.16 11.65 -6.00
C LEU A 318 -10.79 12.91 -6.76
N ALA A 319 -10.75 14.06 -6.09
CA ALA A 319 -10.35 15.32 -6.70
C ALA A 319 -8.91 15.30 -7.25
N ARG A 320 -8.00 14.49 -6.69
CA ARG A 320 -6.66 14.29 -7.25
C ARG A 320 -6.68 13.41 -8.49
N LEU A 321 -7.49 12.35 -8.50
CA LEU A 321 -7.61 11.43 -9.62
C LEU A 321 -8.22 12.14 -10.84
N ASP A 322 -9.25 12.95 -10.63
CA ASP A 322 -9.92 13.73 -11.70
C ASP A 322 -8.94 14.66 -12.43
N ARG A 323 -7.99 15.27 -11.71
CA ARG A 323 -6.95 16.12 -12.32
C ARG A 323 -5.99 15.39 -13.25
N HIS A 324 -5.89 14.07 -13.13
CA HIS A 324 -5.01 13.21 -13.92
C HIS A 324 -5.76 12.41 -15.00
N THR A 325 -7.07 12.55 -15.08
CA THR A 325 -7.88 11.93 -16.12
C THR A 325 -7.77 12.77 -17.40
N PRO A 326 -7.23 12.23 -18.52
CA PRO A 326 -7.19 12.95 -19.79
C PRO A 326 -8.61 13.28 -20.25
N ALA A 327 -8.82 14.50 -20.72
CA ALA A 327 -10.11 14.98 -21.20
C ALA A 327 -10.71 14.13 -22.36
N ASP A 328 -9.86 13.45 -23.13
CA ASP A 328 -10.24 12.60 -24.27
C ASP A 328 -10.87 11.23 -23.92
N ARG A 329 -10.81 10.80 -22.65
CA ARG A 329 -11.35 9.51 -22.24
C ARG A 329 -12.71 9.55 -21.54
N GLN A 330 -13.35 10.67 -21.46
CA GLN A 330 -14.72 10.77 -20.92
C GLN A 330 -15.79 10.14 -21.82
N GLY A 331 -15.43 9.74 -23.06
CA GLY A 331 -16.35 9.11 -24.03
C GLY A 331 -16.28 7.59 -24.19
N GLU A 332 -15.23 6.92 -23.66
CA GLU A 332 -15.02 5.47 -23.85
C GLU A 332 -15.30 4.63 -22.60
N SER A 333 -16.46 4.81 -21.99
CA SER A 333 -16.91 3.97 -20.86
C SER A 333 -17.74 2.75 -21.30
N SER A 334 -17.45 2.14 -22.45
CA SER A 334 -18.15 0.92 -22.87
C SER A 334 -17.30 0.00 -23.74
N VAL A 335 -16.15 -0.47 -23.22
CA VAL A 335 -15.54 -1.67 -23.77
C VAL A 335 -15.77 -2.81 -22.77
N THR A 336 -16.82 -3.56 -23.02
CA THR A 336 -17.04 -4.89 -22.43
C THR A 336 -15.85 -5.77 -22.80
N PRO A 337 -15.12 -6.39 -21.86
CA PRO A 337 -14.13 -7.38 -22.23
C PRO A 337 -14.84 -8.57 -22.87
N ALA A 338 -14.45 -8.87 -24.10
CA ALA A 338 -14.89 -10.09 -24.79
C ALA A 338 -14.62 -11.30 -23.88
N ALA A 339 -15.65 -12.12 -23.70
CA ALA A 339 -15.56 -13.38 -23.01
C ALA A 339 -14.48 -14.22 -23.69
N ALA A 340 -13.43 -14.55 -22.95
CA ALA A 340 -12.51 -15.60 -23.34
C ALA A 340 -13.24 -16.94 -23.15
N GLU A 341 -13.79 -17.46 -24.21
CA GLU A 341 -14.13 -18.88 -24.33
C GLU A 341 -12.82 -19.69 -24.32
N ARG A 342 -12.59 -20.46 -23.27
CA ARG A 342 -12.16 -21.88 -23.27
C ARG A 342 -12.05 -22.39 -21.84
#